data_c05eb5d995d0f9ce82d954e461c638ba
#
_entry.id   c05eb5d995d0f9ce82d954e461c638ba
#
_cell.length_a   1.000
_cell.length_b   1.000
_cell.length_c   1.000
_cell.angle_alpha   90.00
_cell.angle_beta   90.00
_cell.angle_gamma   90.00
#
_symmetry.space_group_name_H-M   'P 1'
#
loop_
_entity.id
_entity.type
_entity.pdbx_description
1 polymer ?
#
loop_
_entity_poly.entity_id
_entity_poly.type
_entity_poly.pdbx_seq_one_letter_code
_entity_poly.pdbx_strand_id
1 'polypeptide(L)'
;TTLFRSDFRQLPPIVQSSKESPLNADIFQYCGITQAVDQGSNHKWLCLLDTQYRMHPEIADFAGRSIYNGLLKSANGMTEKREKTVMAEPFAGRAMEFVDLSGTMSTCIKSSDDSHANVLSAFVTFSLALKAAQTQKVGIITPYHAQSRLLHAMVRDVNELEALPHAIKCATVHQFQGSEEDVIVYDAVDCYRLPFPGALIASTAGRYADRLFNVAMTRSKGKFICVANGSFMRNKGMSENLMFMQMLKSYRATAPMIPEIIRPNDDLEKYYFDFVEKENQVDEFIKDLATARREVRIDIPDSPANSDINTTRIAQALAEAQSRGVKVFVRAESKKNLHPTLKYFAVENHYLTDPIALIDKTVTWFGMPESAACFKIEGRASAINNRPCIRFWGTHTAKILYGLLEMSQVMDQAKTVEKDAQGNLITDKLSDYVLAHKKCPVCGKPMQLKKSRNQKYFLSCSGYPSCKHTEFVETEFVEEYFYHKGNKNGMLCPRCGCSLEARISRYGIYVQCCGGKRHKYGLDEI
;
A
#
# COMPACT_ATOMS: atom_id res chain seq x y z
N THR A 1 -10.42 -43.49 -10.27
CA THR A 1 -10.27 -42.36 -11.22
C THR A 1 -10.47 -41.05 -10.45
N THR A 2 -9.42 -40.26 -10.29
CA THR A 2 -9.51 -38.96 -9.60
C THR A 2 -9.88 -37.88 -10.62
N LEU A 3 -11.03 -37.24 -10.42
CA LEU A 3 -11.44 -36.07 -11.22
C LEU A 3 -10.88 -34.81 -10.58
N PHE A 4 -10.00 -34.11 -11.29
CA PHE A 4 -9.55 -32.79 -10.90
C PHE A 4 -10.53 -31.74 -11.46
N ARG A 5 -11.07 -30.89 -10.57
CA ARG A 5 -11.81 -29.70 -10.95
C ARG A 5 -10.90 -28.51 -10.75
N SER A 6 -10.53 -27.83 -11.83
CA SER A 6 -9.66 -26.66 -11.78
C SER A 6 -9.98 -25.73 -12.93
N ASP A 7 -9.59 -24.47 -12.79
CA ASP A 7 -9.72 -23.43 -13.80
C ASP A 7 -8.33 -22.89 -14.12
N PHE A 8 -7.78 -23.27 -15.28
CA PHE A 8 -6.47 -22.83 -15.74
C PHE A 8 -6.43 -21.37 -16.23
N ARG A 9 -7.56 -20.68 -16.26
CA ARG A 9 -7.68 -19.23 -16.48
C ARG A 9 -7.62 -18.44 -15.17
N GLN A 10 -7.53 -19.15 -14.03
CA GLN A 10 -7.24 -18.59 -12.73
C GLN A 10 -5.77 -18.76 -12.36
N LEU A 11 -5.41 -18.45 -11.11
CA LEU A 11 -4.03 -18.49 -10.67
C LEU A 11 -3.49 -19.93 -10.63
N PRO A 12 -2.28 -20.16 -11.16
CA PRO A 12 -1.60 -21.42 -10.97
C PRO A 12 -1.16 -21.61 -9.51
N PRO A 13 -0.82 -22.83 -9.09
CA PRO A 13 -0.19 -23.06 -7.80
C PRO A 13 1.08 -22.22 -7.63
N ILE A 14 1.30 -21.72 -6.40
CA ILE A 14 2.54 -21.00 -6.09
C ILE A 14 3.67 -22.03 -5.96
N VAL A 15 4.61 -21.98 -6.87
CA VAL A 15 5.76 -22.88 -6.90
C VAL A 15 6.91 -22.25 -6.12
N GLN A 16 7.43 -23.00 -5.12
CA GLN A 16 8.57 -22.58 -4.31
C GLN A 16 9.92 -23.15 -4.81
N SER A 17 9.91 -23.88 -5.92
CA SER A 17 11.10 -24.46 -6.54
C SER A 17 11.87 -23.48 -7.43
N SER A 18 13.08 -23.87 -7.84
CA SER A 18 13.87 -23.07 -8.80
C SER A 18 13.14 -22.87 -10.13
N LYS A 19 13.42 -21.75 -10.83
CA LYS A 19 12.77 -21.41 -12.10
C LYS A 19 12.89 -22.48 -13.20
N GLU A 20 13.82 -23.40 -13.08
CA GLU A 20 14.09 -24.47 -14.06
C GLU A 20 13.37 -25.79 -13.72
N SER A 21 12.59 -25.84 -12.67
CA SER A 21 11.88 -27.07 -12.28
C SER A 21 10.70 -27.35 -13.23
N PRO A 22 10.52 -28.58 -13.71
CA PRO A 22 9.31 -28.99 -14.44
C PRO A 22 8.01 -28.75 -13.68
N LEU A 23 8.09 -28.66 -12.34
CA LEU A 23 6.95 -28.37 -11.46
C LEU A 23 6.46 -26.92 -11.59
N ASN A 24 7.20 -26.05 -12.29
CA ASN A 24 6.77 -24.67 -12.59
C ASN A 24 5.75 -24.62 -13.73
N ALA A 25 5.64 -25.70 -14.53
CA ALA A 25 4.65 -25.77 -15.57
C ALA A 25 3.28 -26.12 -14.98
N ASP A 26 2.26 -25.36 -15.37
CA ASP A 26 0.88 -25.70 -15.12
C ASP A 26 0.58 -27.06 -15.78
N ILE A 27 0.04 -28.01 -15.04
CA ILE A 27 -0.29 -29.35 -15.54
C ILE A 27 -1.19 -29.31 -16.78
N PHE A 28 -2.07 -28.34 -16.89
CA PHE A 28 -2.93 -28.16 -18.05
C PHE A 28 -2.16 -27.72 -19.30
N GLN A 29 -1.12 -26.89 -19.13
CA GLN A 29 -0.19 -26.56 -20.21
C GLN A 29 0.66 -27.78 -20.59
N TYR A 30 1.21 -28.48 -19.60
CA TYR A 30 2.04 -29.65 -19.82
C TYR A 30 1.29 -30.76 -20.58
N CYS A 31 0.02 -30.98 -20.26
CA CYS A 31 -0.83 -31.97 -20.92
C CYS A 31 -1.45 -31.47 -22.24
N GLY A 32 -1.16 -30.25 -22.70
CA GLY A 32 -1.74 -29.69 -23.95
C GLY A 32 -3.22 -29.31 -23.84
N ILE A 33 -3.82 -29.35 -22.64
CA ILE A 33 -5.25 -29.06 -22.44
C ILE A 33 -5.55 -27.60 -22.71
N THR A 34 -4.70 -26.68 -22.24
CA THR A 34 -4.85 -25.23 -22.47
C THR A 34 -4.87 -24.93 -23.98
N GLN A 35 -3.95 -25.52 -24.73
CA GLN A 35 -3.88 -25.36 -26.17
C GLN A 35 -5.13 -25.92 -26.89
N ALA A 36 -5.60 -27.10 -26.46
CA ALA A 36 -6.80 -27.69 -27.03
C ALA A 36 -8.03 -26.78 -26.84
N VAL A 37 -8.21 -26.20 -25.64
CA VAL A 37 -9.31 -25.26 -25.37
C VAL A 37 -9.16 -23.97 -26.20
N ASP A 38 -7.96 -23.43 -26.32
CA ASP A 38 -7.70 -22.21 -27.10
C ASP A 38 -8.00 -22.40 -28.60
N GLN A 39 -7.78 -23.60 -29.10
CA GLN A 39 -8.05 -23.98 -30.49
C GLN A 39 -9.48 -24.50 -30.72
N GLY A 40 -10.30 -24.59 -29.67
CA GLY A 40 -11.65 -25.16 -29.74
C GLY A 40 -11.66 -26.65 -30.09
N SER A 41 -10.55 -27.37 -29.82
CA SER A 41 -10.40 -28.80 -30.11
C SER A 41 -10.73 -29.67 -28.89
N ASN A 42 -11.18 -30.89 -29.18
CA ASN A 42 -11.46 -31.86 -28.12
C ASN A 42 -10.17 -32.44 -27.53
N HIS A 43 -10.16 -32.63 -26.23
CA HIS A 43 -9.06 -33.31 -25.54
C HIS A 43 -9.60 -34.45 -24.68
N LYS A 44 -9.02 -35.64 -24.79
CA LYS A 44 -9.53 -36.89 -24.18
C LYS A 44 -9.68 -36.86 -22.65
N TRP A 45 -8.96 -35.94 -21.99
CA TRP A 45 -8.99 -35.79 -20.54
C TRP A 45 -9.77 -34.56 -20.08
N LEU A 46 -10.39 -33.82 -20.99
CA LEU A 46 -11.10 -32.59 -20.70
C LEU A 46 -12.62 -32.81 -20.74
N CYS A 47 -13.28 -32.46 -19.64
CA CYS A 47 -14.72 -32.20 -19.65
C CYS A 47 -14.89 -30.71 -19.28
N LEU A 48 -15.35 -29.91 -20.23
CA LEU A 48 -15.55 -28.48 -20.03
C LEU A 48 -16.86 -28.22 -19.31
N LEU A 49 -16.80 -27.56 -18.15
CA LEU A 49 -17.97 -27.03 -17.44
C LEU A 49 -18.17 -25.58 -17.89
N ASP A 50 -19.01 -25.35 -18.87
CA ASP A 50 -19.23 -24.06 -19.51
C ASP A 50 -20.30 -23.19 -18.84
N THR A 51 -21.09 -23.74 -17.93
CA THR A 51 -22.22 -23.06 -17.32
C THR A 51 -21.92 -22.69 -15.86
N GLN A 52 -22.02 -21.41 -15.55
CA GLN A 52 -21.82 -20.87 -14.20
C GLN A 52 -23.16 -20.59 -13.48
N TYR A 53 -23.14 -20.73 -12.14
CA TYR A 53 -24.30 -20.56 -11.23
C TYR A 53 -24.03 -19.54 -10.11
N ARG A 54 -22.94 -18.77 -10.23
CA ARG A 54 -22.47 -17.86 -9.17
C ARG A 54 -22.80 -16.39 -9.46
N MET A 55 -22.27 -15.89 -10.56
CA MET A 55 -22.21 -14.46 -10.87
C MET A 55 -23.49 -13.97 -11.54
N HIS A 56 -23.77 -12.67 -11.40
CA HIS A 56 -24.70 -11.97 -12.29
C HIS A 56 -24.22 -12.13 -13.74
N PRO A 57 -25.16 -12.30 -14.72
CA PRO A 57 -24.79 -12.53 -16.12
C PRO A 57 -23.85 -11.48 -16.70
N GLU A 58 -24.02 -10.20 -16.39
CA GLU A 58 -23.12 -9.12 -16.86
C GLU A 58 -21.65 -9.35 -16.48
N ILE A 59 -21.38 -9.79 -15.24
CA ILE A 59 -20.02 -10.11 -14.78
C ILE A 59 -19.48 -11.34 -15.49
N ALA A 60 -20.31 -12.37 -15.62
CA ALA A 60 -19.95 -13.60 -16.30
C ALA A 60 -19.66 -13.40 -17.79
N ASP A 61 -20.47 -12.57 -18.47
CA ASP A 61 -20.31 -12.27 -19.89
C ASP A 61 -19.04 -11.46 -20.15
N PHE A 62 -18.70 -10.52 -19.24
CA PHE A 62 -17.44 -9.80 -19.35
C PHE A 62 -16.24 -10.76 -19.20
N ALA A 63 -16.23 -11.62 -18.18
CA ALA A 63 -15.21 -12.64 -18.01
C ALA A 63 -15.17 -13.60 -19.20
N GLY A 64 -16.34 -14.03 -19.65
CA GLY A 64 -16.52 -14.92 -20.79
C GLY A 64 -15.81 -14.42 -22.03
N ARG A 65 -16.04 -13.16 -22.41
CA ARG A 65 -15.41 -12.53 -23.58
C ARG A 65 -13.93 -12.24 -23.37
N SER A 66 -13.52 -11.80 -22.19
CA SER A 66 -12.15 -11.31 -21.96
C SER A 66 -11.12 -12.42 -21.77
N ILE A 67 -11.48 -13.55 -21.16
CA ILE A 67 -10.52 -14.60 -20.79
C ILE A 67 -10.96 -16.04 -21.12
N TYR A 68 -12.26 -16.29 -21.24
CA TYR A 68 -12.80 -17.63 -21.51
C TYR A 68 -13.22 -17.86 -22.98
N ASN A 69 -12.81 -17.01 -23.91
CA ASN A 69 -13.08 -17.13 -25.35
C ASN A 69 -14.58 -17.32 -25.68
N GLY A 70 -15.48 -16.71 -24.90
CA GLY A 70 -16.92 -16.84 -25.07
C GLY A 70 -17.53 -18.17 -24.62
N LEU A 71 -16.73 -19.07 -24.04
CA LEU A 71 -17.21 -20.41 -23.61
C LEU A 71 -18.05 -20.39 -22.33
N LEU A 72 -17.89 -19.37 -21.48
CA LEU A 72 -18.59 -19.27 -20.22
C LEU A 72 -20.02 -18.77 -20.42
N LYS A 73 -21.00 -19.51 -19.94
CA LYS A 73 -22.42 -19.21 -20.02
C LYS A 73 -23.03 -19.09 -18.63
N SER A 74 -24.01 -18.23 -18.46
CA SER A 74 -24.80 -18.17 -17.24
C SER A 74 -25.98 -19.13 -17.28
N ALA A 75 -26.25 -19.79 -16.17
CA ALA A 75 -27.49 -20.56 -16.02
C ALA A 75 -28.72 -19.65 -16.07
N ASN A 76 -29.87 -20.20 -16.46
CA ASN A 76 -31.14 -19.48 -16.45
C ASN A 76 -31.50 -19.00 -15.03
N GLY A 77 -32.15 -17.85 -14.92
CA GLY A 77 -32.60 -17.29 -13.64
C GLY A 77 -31.50 -16.63 -12.80
N MET A 78 -30.29 -16.44 -13.35
CA MET A 78 -29.19 -15.82 -12.60
C MET A 78 -29.37 -14.31 -12.43
N THR A 79 -30.04 -13.62 -13.33
CA THR A 79 -30.39 -12.20 -13.20
C THR A 79 -31.28 -11.99 -11.98
N GLU A 80 -32.39 -12.70 -11.92
CA GLU A 80 -33.39 -12.62 -10.85
C GLU A 80 -32.79 -13.03 -9.50
N LYS A 81 -31.95 -14.07 -9.51
CA LYS A 81 -31.25 -14.55 -8.31
C LYS A 81 -30.32 -13.49 -7.72
N ARG A 82 -29.77 -12.60 -8.52
CA ARG A 82 -28.82 -11.56 -8.10
C ARG A 82 -29.41 -10.15 -8.04
N GLU A 83 -30.67 -9.98 -8.45
CA GLU A 83 -31.35 -8.70 -8.51
C GLU A 83 -31.29 -7.93 -7.20
N LYS A 84 -31.56 -8.58 -6.06
CA LYS A 84 -31.47 -7.95 -4.74
C LYS A 84 -30.10 -7.30 -4.48
N THR A 85 -29.01 -7.97 -4.86
CA THR A 85 -27.67 -7.43 -4.69
C THR A 85 -27.37 -6.31 -5.69
N VAL A 86 -27.82 -6.46 -6.93
CA VAL A 86 -27.62 -5.43 -7.97
C VAL A 86 -28.36 -4.15 -7.61
N MET A 87 -29.57 -4.25 -7.08
CA MET A 87 -30.41 -3.09 -6.69
C MET A 87 -29.99 -2.46 -5.35
N ALA A 88 -29.08 -3.09 -4.58
CA ALA A 88 -28.57 -2.52 -3.34
C ALA A 88 -27.50 -1.44 -3.59
N GLU A 89 -27.37 -0.50 -2.64
CA GLU A 89 -26.28 0.48 -2.62
C GLU A 89 -24.91 -0.20 -2.32
N PRO A 90 -23.79 0.40 -2.77
CA PRO A 90 -23.68 1.55 -3.66
C PRO A 90 -23.99 1.17 -5.11
N PHE A 91 -24.35 2.17 -5.93
CA PHE A 91 -24.65 2.01 -7.35
C PHE A 91 -25.81 1.06 -7.66
N ALA A 92 -26.97 1.35 -7.08
CA ALA A 92 -28.19 0.60 -7.33
C ALA A 92 -28.50 0.44 -8.83
N GLY A 93 -28.87 -0.78 -9.24
CA GLY A 93 -29.13 -1.13 -10.63
C GLY A 93 -27.91 -1.47 -11.48
N ARG A 94 -26.69 -1.49 -10.91
CA ARG A 94 -25.45 -1.80 -11.63
C ARG A 94 -24.77 -3.02 -11.05
N ALA A 95 -24.49 -4.03 -11.88
CA ALA A 95 -23.75 -5.23 -11.49
C ALA A 95 -22.22 -5.01 -11.60
N MET A 96 -21.77 -4.14 -12.50
CA MET A 96 -20.38 -3.75 -12.66
C MET A 96 -20.22 -2.23 -12.66
N GLU A 97 -19.22 -1.74 -11.94
CA GLU A 97 -18.95 -0.31 -11.83
C GLU A 97 -17.44 -0.04 -11.83
N PHE A 98 -17.06 1.08 -12.45
CA PHE A 98 -15.70 1.59 -12.41
C PHE A 98 -15.66 2.96 -11.74
N VAL A 99 -15.01 3.06 -10.61
CA VAL A 99 -14.74 4.31 -9.88
C VAL A 99 -13.37 4.82 -10.28
N ASP A 100 -13.36 5.88 -11.08
CA ASP A 100 -12.13 6.46 -11.62
C ASP A 100 -11.56 7.56 -10.72
N LEU A 101 -10.42 7.33 -10.13
CA LEU A 101 -9.69 8.30 -9.31
C LEU A 101 -8.89 9.31 -10.15
N SER A 102 -9.07 9.36 -11.46
CA SER A 102 -8.43 10.36 -12.33
C SER A 102 -8.80 11.79 -11.89
N GLY A 103 -7.80 12.67 -11.85
CA GLY A 103 -8.01 14.05 -11.41
C GLY A 103 -8.13 14.25 -9.90
N THR A 104 -7.94 13.19 -9.10
CA THR A 104 -7.93 13.28 -7.63
C THR A 104 -6.50 13.31 -7.07
N MET A 105 -6.41 13.55 -5.75
CA MET A 105 -5.17 13.49 -4.98
C MET A 105 -4.68 12.04 -4.73
N SER A 106 -4.78 11.19 -5.74
CA SER A 106 -4.37 9.80 -5.64
C SER A 106 -2.89 9.68 -5.91
N THR A 107 -2.13 9.25 -4.92
CA THR A 107 -0.69 8.96 -5.03
C THR A 107 -0.40 7.57 -4.49
N CYS A 108 0.63 6.92 -5.03
CA CYS A 108 1.04 5.61 -4.61
C CYS A 108 2.31 5.66 -3.76
N ILE A 109 2.29 4.97 -2.63
CA ILE A 109 3.40 4.80 -1.70
C ILE A 109 3.96 3.39 -1.89
N LYS A 110 5.28 3.26 -1.98
CA LYS A 110 5.97 1.98 -1.86
C LYS A 110 6.36 1.73 -0.41
N SER A 111 5.92 0.61 0.13
CA SER A 111 6.37 0.17 1.45
C SER A 111 7.77 -0.46 1.38
N SER A 112 8.40 -0.67 2.53
CA SER A 112 9.76 -1.25 2.63
C SER A 112 9.89 -2.66 2.05
N ASP A 113 8.80 -3.38 1.83
CA ASP A 113 8.72 -4.69 1.18
C ASP A 113 8.31 -4.61 -0.30
N ASP A 114 8.50 -3.45 -0.94
CA ASP A 114 8.12 -3.15 -2.33
C ASP A 114 6.62 -3.31 -2.63
N SER A 115 5.78 -3.46 -1.62
CA SER A 115 4.33 -3.51 -1.79
C SER A 115 3.75 -2.10 -1.91
N HIS A 116 2.71 -1.94 -2.72
CA HIS A 116 2.10 -0.64 -2.98
C HIS A 116 0.93 -0.35 -2.03
N ALA A 117 0.76 0.93 -1.70
CA ALA A 117 -0.39 1.44 -0.98
C ALA A 117 -0.80 2.80 -1.53
N ASN A 118 -2.09 3.11 -1.46
CA ASN A 118 -2.68 4.37 -1.87
C ASN A 118 -3.76 4.77 -0.85
N VAL A 119 -3.48 5.81 -0.11
CA VAL A 119 -4.33 6.20 1.03
C VAL A 119 -5.71 6.66 0.58
N LEU A 120 -5.79 7.48 -0.47
CA LEU A 120 -7.09 7.91 -1.01
C LEU A 120 -7.90 6.76 -1.57
N SER A 121 -7.25 5.87 -2.34
CA SER A 121 -7.90 4.67 -2.87
C SER A 121 -8.44 3.79 -1.75
N ALA A 122 -7.68 3.65 -0.63
CA ALA A 122 -8.14 2.92 0.54
C ALA A 122 -9.42 3.55 1.14
N PHE A 123 -9.44 4.87 1.32
CA PHE A 123 -10.63 5.54 1.87
C PHE A 123 -11.85 5.40 0.95
N VAL A 124 -11.69 5.56 -0.37
CA VAL A 124 -12.77 5.36 -1.33
C VAL A 124 -13.29 3.92 -1.31
N THR A 125 -12.38 2.95 -1.41
CA THR A 125 -12.72 1.52 -1.37
C THR A 125 -13.42 1.15 -0.07
N PHE A 126 -12.94 1.64 1.05
CA PHE A 126 -13.52 1.38 2.36
C PHE A 126 -14.92 2.00 2.51
N SER A 127 -15.13 3.24 2.06
CA SER A 127 -16.45 3.89 2.06
C SER A 127 -17.48 3.10 1.25
N LEU A 128 -17.11 2.63 0.05
CA LEU A 128 -17.95 1.79 -0.79
C LEU A 128 -18.29 0.46 -0.10
N ALA A 129 -17.29 -0.16 0.54
CA ALA A 129 -17.48 -1.39 1.28
C ALA A 129 -18.40 -1.21 2.50
N LEU A 130 -18.26 -0.11 3.24
CA LEU A 130 -19.16 0.22 4.37
C LEU A 130 -20.60 0.38 3.91
N LYS A 131 -20.84 1.12 2.81
CA LYS A 131 -22.19 1.28 2.24
C LYS A 131 -22.79 -0.06 1.85
N ALA A 132 -22.02 -0.90 1.16
CA ALA A 132 -22.48 -2.23 0.78
C ALA A 132 -22.74 -3.13 1.98
N ALA A 133 -21.93 -3.06 3.04
CA ALA A 133 -22.02 -3.89 4.24
C ALA A 133 -23.27 -3.61 5.09
N GLN A 134 -23.98 -2.53 4.84
CA GLN A 134 -25.29 -2.31 5.48
C GLN A 134 -26.32 -3.37 5.08
N THR A 135 -26.21 -3.96 3.89
CA THR A 135 -27.22 -4.89 3.36
C THR A 135 -26.66 -6.16 2.72
N GLN A 136 -25.35 -6.22 2.47
CA GLN A 136 -24.70 -7.28 1.70
C GLN A 136 -23.41 -7.76 2.37
N LYS A 137 -22.99 -9.00 2.10
CA LYS A 137 -21.65 -9.48 2.43
C LYS A 137 -20.64 -8.94 1.42
N VAL A 138 -19.54 -8.38 1.92
CA VAL A 138 -18.58 -7.64 1.12
C VAL A 138 -17.19 -8.27 1.17
N GLY A 139 -16.56 -8.37 0.01
CA GLY A 139 -15.14 -8.65 -0.12
C GLY A 139 -14.38 -7.43 -0.64
N ILE A 140 -13.31 -7.04 0.02
CA ILE A 140 -12.33 -6.10 -0.52
C ILE A 140 -11.14 -6.90 -1.01
N ILE A 141 -10.80 -6.75 -2.28
CA ILE A 141 -9.69 -7.46 -2.91
C ILE A 141 -8.72 -6.45 -3.50
N THR A 142 -7.44 -6.62 -3.21
CA THR A 142 -6.37 -5.80 -3.78
C THR A 142 -5.18 -6.70 -4.18
N PRO A 143 -4.39 -6.33 -5.20
CA PRO A 143 -3.18 -7.09 -5.54
C PRO A 143 -2.07 -6.94 -4.49
N TYR A 144 -2.09 -5.89 -3.66
CA TYR A 144 -0.96 -5.50 -2.82
C TYR A 144 -1.19 -5.73 -1.33
N HIS A 145 -0.19 -6.31 -0.68
CA HIS A 145 -0.25 -6.65 0.74
C HIS A 145 -0.31 -5.39 1.65
N ALA A 146 0.44 -4.33 1.31
CA ALA A 146 0.42 -3.09 2.08
C ALA A 146 -0.98 -2.45 2.09
N GLN A 147 -1.65 -2.41 0.93
CA GLN A 147 -3.02 -1.92 0.81
C GLN A 147 -4.01 -2.79 1.58
N SER A 148 -3.88 -4.12 1.45
CA SER A 148 -4.73 -5.05 2.19
C SER A 148 -4.60 -4.86 3.71
N ARG A 149 -3.39 -4.62 4.23
CA ARG A 149 -3.19 -4.33 5.66
C ARG A 149 -3.85 -3.03 6.11
N LEU A 150 -3.76 -1.98 5.28
CA LEU A 150 -4.41 -0.69 5.58
C LEU A 150 -5.93 -0.85 5.64
N LEU A 151 -6.52 -1.46 4.62
CA LEU A 151 -7.96 -1.70 4.55
C LEU A 151 -8.46 -2.62 5.69
N HIS A 152 -7.69 -3.65 6.03
CA HIS A 152 -8.01 -4.52 7.17
C HIS A 152 -7.97 -3.77 8.50
N ALA A 153 -7.03 -2.84 8.67
CA ALA A 153 -6.98 -1.99 9.87
C ALA A 153 -8.21 -1.08 9.98
N MET A 154 -8.66 -0.49 8.86
CA MET A 154 -9.88 0.32 8.81
C MET A 154 -11.13 -0.50 9.17
N VAL A 155 -11.27 -1.70 8.62
CA VAL A 155 -12.38 -2.61 8.96
C VAL A 155 -12.35 -2.97 10.45
N ARG A 156 -11.17 -3.19 11.00
CA ARG A 156 -11.00 -3.53 12.42
C ARG A 156 -11.40 -2.36 13.32
N ASP A 157 -10.95 -1.15 13.01
CA ASP A 157 -11.30 0.05 13.78
C ASP A 157 -12.82 0.26 13.84
N VAL A 158 -13.51 0.08 12.71
CA VAL A 158 -14.97 0.20 12.66
C VAL A 158 -15.65 -0.89 13.50
N ASN A 159 -15.22 -2.14 13.40
CA ASN A 159 -15.80 -3.24 14.17
C ASN A 159 -15.55 -3.12 15.68
N GLU A 160 -14.48 -2.43 16.10
CA GLU A 160 -14.23 -2.15 17.53
C GLU A 160 -15.16 -1.06 18.06
N LEU A 161 -15.67 -0.17 17.20
CA LEU A 161 -16.67 0.85 17.59
C LEU A 161 -18.08 0.26 17.62
N GLU A 162 -18.47 -0.37 16.53
CA GLU A 162 -19.79 -0.99 16.38
C GLU A 162 -19.70 -2.13 15.36
N ALA A 163 -20.31 -3.25 15.67
CA ALA A 163 -20.34 -4.39 14.75
C ALA A 163 -21.07 -4.02 13.46
N LEU A 164 -20.45 -4.28 12.31
CA LEU A 164 -21.08 -4.11 11.00
C LEU A 164 -22.24 -5.07 10.83
N PRO A 165 -23.36 -4.65 10.20
CA PRO A 165 -24.51 -5.52 9.92
C PRO A 165 -24.11 -6.77 9.11
N HIS A 166 -23.15 -6.61 8.19
CA HIS A 166 -22.57 -7.69 7.42
C HIS A 166 -21.04 -7.61 7.43
N ALA A 167 -20.38 -8.76 7.51
CA ALA A 167 -18.94 -8.85 7.55
C ALA A 167 -18.29 -8.33 6.26
N ILE A 168 -17.21 -7.56 6.41
CA ILE A 168 -16.30 -7.17 5.33
C ILE A 168 -15.06 -8.05 5.44
N LYS A 169 -14.78 -8.83 4.39
CA LYS A 169 -13.53 -9.57 4.26
C LYS A 169 -12.55 -8.76 3.42
N CYS A 170 -11.35 -8.56 3.92
CA CYS A 170 -10.29 -7.86 3.19
C CYS A 170 -9.08 -8.78 3.02
N ALA A 171 -8.61 -8.96 1.79
CA ALA A 171 -7.46 -9.81 1.50
C ALA A 171 -6.82 -9.46 0.15
N THR A 172 -5.61 -9.99 -0.06
CA THR A 172 -5.01 -10.01 -1.40
C THR A 172 -5.72 -11.03 -2.29
N VAL A 173 -5.57 -10.86 -3.63
CA VAL A 173 -6.18 -11.78 -4.61
C VAL A 173 -5.87 -13.25 -4.29
N HIS A 174 -4.61 -13.56 -3.95
CA HIS A 174 -4.19 -14.93 -3.61
C HIS A 174 -4.89 -15.48 -2.37
N GLN A 175 -5.01 -14.66 -1.33
CA GLN A 175 -5.66 -15.07 -0.08
C GLN A 175 -7.18 -15.20 -0.20
N PHE A 176 -7.77 -14.49 -1.17
CA PHE A 176 -9.22 -14.54 -1.41
C PHE A 176 -9.64 -15.74 -2.27
N GLN A 177 -8.66 -16.48 -2.81
CA GLN A 177 -8.93 -17.66 -3.63
C GLN A 177 -9.76 -18.69 -2.85
N GLY A 178 -10.86 -19.18 -3.44
CA GLY A 178 -11.80 -20.11 -2.80
C GLY A 178 -12.96 -19.43 -2.05
N SER A 179 -12.87 -18.13 -1.73
CA SER A 179 -13.97 -17.35 -1.15
C SER A 179 -14.85 -16.73 -2.22
N GLU A 180 -16.05 -16.29 -1.83
CA GLU A 180 -16.99 -15.53 -2.67
C GLU A 180 -17.90 -14.68 -1.79
N GLU A 181 -18.23 -13.46 -2.26
CA GLU A 181 -19.11 -12.54 -1.53
C GLU A 181 -20.16 -11.95 -2.46
N ASP A 182 -21.19 -11.33 -1.89
CA ASP A 182 -22.27 -10.74 -2.68
C ASP A 182 -21.76 -9.54 -3.50
N VAL A 183 -20.95 -8.69 -2.87
CA VAL A 183 -20.27 -7.54 -3.48
C VAL A 183 -18.76 -7.70 -3.34
N ILE A 184 -18.03 -7.46 -4.42
CA ILE A 184 -16.58 -7.32 -4.40
C ILE A 184 -16.20 -5.89 -4.77
N VAL A 185 -15.38 -5.26 -3.93
CA VAL A 185 -14.70 -4.00 -4.23
C VAL A 185 -13.24 -4.32 -4.51
N TYR A 186 -12.81 -4.11 -5.74
CA TYR A 186 -11.43 -4.33 -6.16
C TYR A 186 -10.67 -3.00 -6.17
N ASP A 187 -9.61 -2.91 -5.40
CA ASP A 187 -8.74 -1.75 -5.32
C ASP A 187 -7.44 -2.01 -6.08
N ALA A 188 -7.27 -1.34 -7.22
CA ALA A 188 -6.11 -1.49 -8.08
C ALA A 188 -4.85 -0.79 -7.54
N VAL A 189 -4.99 0.20 -6.65
CA VAL A 189 -3.92 0.89 -5.92
C VAL A 189 -3.01 1.76 -6.77
N ASP A 190 -2.41 1.21 -7.84
CA ASP A 190 -1.35 1.83 -8.62
C ASP A 190 -1.76 3.19 -9.18
N CYS A 191 -0.90 4.17 -8.97
CA CYS A 191 -1.17 5.54 -9.34
C CYS A 191 0.12 6.36 -9.49
N TYR A 192 -0.03 7.67 -9.69
CA TYR A 192 1.07 8.62 -9.79
C TYR A 192 2.10 8.45 -8.67
N ARG A 193 3.33 8.85 -8.92
CA ARG A 193 4.61 8.58 -8.28
C ARG A 193 5.21 7.21 -8.61
N LEU A 194 4.44 6.26 -9.10
CA LEU A 194 5.04 5.09 -9.75
C LEU A 194 5.47 5.45 -11.17
N PRO A 195 6.64 5.00 -11.64
CA PRO A 195 7.05 5.19 -13.02
C PRO A 195 6.14 4.41 -13.98
N PHE A 196 5.71 3.22 -13.57
CA PHE A 196 4.81 2.32 -14.31
C PHE A 196 3.91 1.55 -13.34
N PRO A 197 2.74 1.06 -13.79
CA PRO A 197 1.95 0.11 -13.02
C PRO A 197 2.75 -1.17 -12.72
N GLY A 198 2.53 -1.73 -11.53
CA GLY A 198 3.23 -2.93 -11.10
C GLY A 198 2.85 -4.18 -11.89
N ALA A 199 3.71 -5.19 -11.87
CA ALA A 199 3.54 -6.43 -12.62
C ALA A 199 2.23 -7.18 -12.29
N LEU A 200 1.70 -7.02 -11.07
CA LEU A 200 0.44 -7.66 -10.65
C LEU A 200 -0.78 -7.14 -11.42
N ILE A 201 -0.69 -5.94 -12.01
CA ILE A 201 -1.77 -5.32 -12.81
C ILE A 201 -1.40 -5.28 -14.30
N ALA A 202 -0.12 -5.09 -14.64
CA ALA A 202 0.31 -4.76 -15.98
C ALA A 202 1.03 -5.90 -16.72
N SER A 203 1.40 -7.00 -16.05
CA SER A 203 2.17 -8.08 -16.70
C SER A 203 1.33 -8.83 -17.73
N THR A 204 1.80 -8.83 -18.98
CA THR A 204 1.25 -9.63 -20.08
C THR A 204 1.84 -11.04 -20.12
N ALA A 205 2.99 -11.28 -19.44
CA ALA A 205 3.68 -12.56 -19.41
C ALA A 205 2.77 -13.67 -18.85
N GLY A 206 2.54 -14.71 -19.63
CA GLY A 206 1.68 -15.83 -19.25
C GLY A 206 0.25 -15.42 -18.86
N ARG A 207 -0.20 -14.22 -19.25
CA ARG A 207 -1.49 -13.62 -18.85
C ARG A 207 -1.66 -13.53 -17.34
N TYR A 208 -0.58 -13.33 -16.59
CA TYR A 208 -0.61 -13.38 -15.12
C TYR A 208 -1.52 -12.31 -14.50
N ALA A 209 -1.42 -11.05 -14.96
CA ALA A 209 -2.29 -9.98 -14.50
C ALA A 209 -3.78 -10.23 -14.84
N ASP A 210 -4.07 -10.79 -16.03
CA ASP A 210 -5.43 -11.17 -16.42
C ASP A 210 -5.98 -12.25 -15.48
N ARG A 211 -5.17 -13.27 -15.14
CA ARG A 211 -5.59 -14.33 -14.20
C ARG A 211 -5.86 -13.78 -12.81
N LEU A 212 -5.02 -12.85 -12.31
CA LEU A 212 -5.25 -12.18 -11.03
C LEU A 212 -6.56 -11.40 -11.04
N PHE A 213 -6.77 -10.58 -12.06
CA PHE A 213 -7.98 -9.76 -12.17
C PHE A 213 -9.24 -10.62 -12.35
N ASN A 214 -9.15 -11.70 -13.16
CA ASN A 214 -10.23 -12.66 -13.34
C ASN A 214 -10.60 -13.33 -12.01
N VAL A 215 -9.61 -13.79 -11.22
CA VAL A 215 -9.87 -14.36 -9.89
C VAL A 215 -10.60 -13.36 -9.01
N ALA A 216 -10.14 -12.11 -8.94
CA ALA A 216 -10.78 -11.08 -8.10
C ALA A 216 -12.23 -10.84 -8.53
N MET A 217 -12.46 -10.63 -9.82
CA MET A 217 -13.79 -10.31 -10.35
C MET A 217 -14.77 -11.47 -10.19
N THR A 218 -14.34 -12.70 -10.46
CA THR A 218 -15.20 -13.89 -10.38
C THR A 218 -15.48 -14.37 -8.95
N ARG A 219 -14.99 -13.64 -7.92
CA ARG A 219 -15.40 -13.82 -6.50
C ARG A 219 -16.73 -13.14 -6.19
N SER A 220 -17.19 -12.20 -7.04
CA SER A 220 -18.47 -11.52 -6.86
C SER A 220 -19.65 -12.39 -7.27
N LYS A 221 -20.72 -12.31 -6.49
CA LYS A 221 -22.01 -12.93 -6.86
C LYS A 221 -22.89 -11.96 -7.66
N GLY A 222 -23.13 -10.78 -7.11
CA GLY A 222 -24.09 -9.82 -7.71
C GLY A 222 -23.46 -8.53 -8.19
N LYS A 223 -22.39 -8.05 -7.52
CA LYS A 223 -21.83 -6.74 -7.85
C LYS A 223 -20.30 -6.75 -7.77
N PHE A 224 -19.66 -6.16 -8.79
CA PHE A 224 -18.23 -5.93 -8.85
C PHE A 224 -17.94 -4.44 -9.06
N ILE A 225 -17.20 -3.84 -8.14
CA ILE A 225 -16.83 -2.42 -8.19
C ILE A 225 -15.29 -2.37 -8.28
N CYS A 226 -14.77 -1.70 -9.30
CA CYS A 226 -13.34 -1.49 -9.50
C CYS A 226 -12.97 -0.05 -9.18
N VAL A 227 -12.03 0.15 -8.27
CA VAL A 227 -11.46 1.45 -7.92
C VAL A 227 -10.06 1.55 -8.51
N ALA A 228 -9.80 2.54 -9.38
CA ALA A 228 -8.51 2.74 -10.00
C ALA A 228 -8.32 4.17 -10.53
N ASN A 229 -7.08 4.58 -10.76
CA ASN A 229 -6.78 5.81 -11.49
C ASN A 229 -6.65 5.51 -12.99
N GLY A 230 -7.74 5.69 -13.74
CA GLY A 230 -7.81 5.35 -15.16
C GLY A 230 -6.87 6.18 -16.03
N SER A 231 -6.63 7.46 -15.70
CA SER A 231 -5.71 8.30 -16.48
C SER A 231 -4.26 7.83 -16.31
N PHE A 232 -3.85 7.46 -15.10
CA PHE A 232 -2.54 6.88 -14.87
C PHE A 232 -2.34 5.59 -15.68
N MET A 233 -3.30 4.67 -15.63
CA MET A 233 -3.22 3.40 -16.34
C MET A 233 -3.11 3.59 -17.86
N ARG A 234 -3.90 4.49 -18.43
CA ARG A 234 -3.85 4.83 -19.86
C ARG A 234 -2.55 5.53 -20.27
N ASN A 235 -2.12 6.53 -19.48
CA ASN A 235 -0.93 7.35 -19.79
C ASN A 235 0.38 6.58 -19.66
N LYS A 236 0.43 5.50 -18.89
CA LYS A 236 1.62 4.65 -18.71
C LYS A 236 1.71 3.49 -19.72
N GLY A 237 0.88 3.49 -20.75
CA GLY A 237 0.99 2.57 -21.87
C GLY A 237 0.73 1.10 -21.54
N MET A 238 -0.17 0.83 -20.62
CA MET A 238 -0.63 -0.54 -20.37
C MET A 238 -1.24 -1.12 -21.64
N SER A 239 -0.98 -2.41 -21.87
CA SER A 239 -1.57 -3.12 -23.01
C SER A 239 -3.10 -3.08 -22.96
N GLU A 240 -3.71 -2.60 -24.03
CA GLU A 240 -5.17 -2.52 -24.16
C GLU A 240 -5.86 -3.89 -24.17
N ASN A 241 -5.10 -4.95 -24.45
CA ASN A 241 -5.58 -6.33 -24.47
C ASN A 241 -5.72 -6.92 -23.05
N LEU A 242 -5.18 -6.28 -22.02
CA LEU A 242 -5.37 -6.71 -20.64
C LEU A 242 -6.85 -6.62 -20.24
N MET A 243 -7.35 -7.65 -19.59
CA MET A 243 -8.73 -7.73 -19.09
C MET A 243 -9.09 -6.52 -18.23
N PHE A 244 -8.16 -6.06 -17.38
CA PHE A 244 -8.32 -4.84 -16.59
C PHE A 244 -8.55 -3.60 -17.47
N MET A 245 -7.74 -3.40 -18.52
CA MET A 245 -7.89 -2.26 -19.43
C MET A 245 -9.17 -2.34 -20.27
N GLN A 246 -9.59 -3.55 -20.66
CA GLN A 246 -10.89 -3.75 -21.32
C GLN A 246 -12.05 -3.33 -20.41
N MET A 247 -11.96 -3.61 -19.09
CA MET A 247 -12.96 -3.13 -18.14
C MET A 247 -13.00 -1.61 -18.09
N LEU A 248 -11.84 -0.94 -17.95
CA LEU A 248 -11.77 0.53 -17.91
C LEU A 248 -12.34 1.21 -19.18
N LYS A 249 -12.33 0.49 -20.31
CA LYS A 249 -12.94 0.97 -21.57
C LYS A 249 -14.44 0.72 -21.64
N SER A 250 -14.88 -0.45 -21.20
CA SER A 250 -16.27 -0.89 -21.33
C SER A 250 -17.21 -0.19 -20.35
N TYR A 251 -16.71 0.09 -19.16
CA TYR A 251 -17.46 0.76 -18.12
C TYR A 251 -16.97 2.20 -18.04
N ARG A 252 -17.73 3.12 -18.62
CA ARG A 252 -17.45 4.55 -18.47
C ARG A 252 -17.45 4.86 -16.98
N ALA A 253 -16.33 5.40 -16.52
CA ALA A 253 -16.26 5.98 -15.21
C ALA A 253 -17.42 6.97 -15.04
N THR A 254 -18.25 6.76 -14.07
CA THR A 254 -18.95 7.86 -13.46
C THR A 254 -17.86 8.77 -12.97
N ALA A 255 -17.75 9.99 -13.48
CA ALA A 255 -16.77 10.96 -13.00
C ALA A 255 -16.88 10.95 -11.47
N PRO A 256 -15.80 10.74 -10.73
CA PRO A 256 -15.93 10.52 -9.32
C PRO A 256 -16.41 11.81 -8.70
N MET A 257 -17.64 11.87 -8.37
CA MET A 257 -18.09 12.75 -7.32
C MET A 257 -17.62 12.09 -6.02
N ILE A 258 -16.29 12.14 -5.81
CA ILE A 258 -15.67 11.56 -4.62
C ILE A 258 -16.39 12.01 -3.35
N PRO A 259 -16.84 13.28 -3.20
CA PRO A 259 -17.67 13.69 -2.10
C PRO A 259 -18.94 12.85 -1.93
N GLU A 260 -19.63 12.52 -3.02
CA GLU A 260 -20.84 11.70 -2.95
C GLU A 260 -20.56 10.22 -2.67
N ILE A 261 -19.42 9.72 -3.14
CA ILE A 261 -19.02 8.34 -2.88
C ILE A 261 -18.54 8.18 -1.43
N ILE A 262 -17.71 9.12 -0.96
CA ILE A 262 -17.10 9.05 0.38
C ILE A 262 -18.07 9.56 1.44
N ARG A 263 -19.00 10.48 1.10
CA ARG A 263 -19.95 11.01 2.06
C ARG A 263 -20.69 9.86 2.73
N PRO A 264 -20.47 9.65 4.04
CA PRO A 264 -21.26 8.67 4.78
C PRO A 264 -22.74 9.04 4.61
N ASN A 265 -23.60 8.06 4.47
CA ASN A 265 -24.99 8.27 4.82
C ASN A 265 -25.03 8.58 6.32
N ASP A 266 -26.05 9.27 6.82
CA ASP A 266 -26.23 9.57 8.24
C ASP A 266 -25.98 8.32 9.15
N ASP A 267 -26.26 7.13 8.62
CA ASP A 267 -26.00 5.84 9.27
C ASP A 267 -24.51 5.48 9.45
N LEU A 268 -23.57 6.14 8.75
CA LEU A 268 -22.14 5.87 8.81
C LEU A 268 -21.35 6.85 9.68
N GLU A 269 -21.96 7.96 10.12
CA GLU A 269 -21.36 8.92 11.06
C GLU A 269 -20.96 8.24 12.38
N LYS A 270 -21.70 7.22 12.78
CA LYS A 270 -21.42 6.40 13.95
C LYS A 270 -20.05 5.70 13.90
N TYR A 271 -19.45 5.55 12.72
CA TYR A 271 -18.11 4.99 12.55
C TYR A 271 -17.01 6.04 12.56
N TYR A 272 -17.34 7.30 12.88
CA TYR A 272 -16.38 8.40 12.90
C TYR A 272 -15.53 8.52 11.64
N PHE A 273 -16.18 8.28 10.51
CA PHE A 273 -15.63 8.44 9.18
C PHE A 273 -16.34 9.61 8.52
N ASP A 274 -15.70 10.79 8.58
CA ASP A 274 -16.30 12.04 8.16
C ASP A 274 -15.66 12.54 6.88
N PHE A 275 -16.49 13.07 6.01
CA PHE A 275 -16.07 13.96 4.94
C PHE A 275 -16.30 15.39 5.39
N VAL A 276 -15.20 16.10 5.70
CA VAL A 276 -15.29 17.45 6.23
C VAL A 276 -15.34 18.45 5.09
N GLU A 277 -16.44 19.20 4.99
CA GLU A 277 -16.61 20.24 3.99
C GLU A 277 -15.64 21.39 4.21
N LYS A 278 -15.26 22.06 3.10
CA LYS A 278 -14.20 23.08 3.09
C LYS A 278 -14.38 24.15 4.16
N GLU A 279 -15.60 24.61 4.36
CA GLU A 279 -15.97 25.68 5.30
C GLU A 279 -15.69 25.28 6.75
N ASN A 280 -15.76 24.00 7.07
CA ASN A 280 -15.61 23.46 8.43
C ASN A 280 -14.22 22.88 8.72
N GLN A 281 -13.39 22.66 7.68
CA GLN A 281 -12.12 21.95 7.81
C GLN A 281 -11.19 22.55 8.87
N VAL A 282 -11.01 23.85 8.86
CA VAL A 282 -10.12 24.53 9.82
C VAL A 282 -10.63 24.43 11.23
N ASP A 283 -11.93 24.62 11.43
CA ASP A 283 -12.55 24.59 12.76
C ASP A 283 -12.53 23.19 13.37
N GLU A 284 -12.86 22.18 12.59
CA GLU A 284 -12.83 20.78 13.05
C GLU A 284 -11.39 20.32 13.30
N PHE A 285 -10.43 20.73 12.48
CA PHE A 285 -9.04 20.41 12.71
C PHE A 285 -8.50 21.05 13.99
N ILE A 286 -8.84 22.32 14.26
CA ILE A 286 -8.47 22.99 15.51
C ILE A 286 -9.11 22.30 16.72
N LYS A 287 -10.35 21.84 16.64
CA LYS A 287 -10.97 21.05 17.69
C LYS A 287 -10.18 19.78 18.00
N ASP A 288 -9.75 19.04 16.97
CA ASP A 288 -8.92 17.86 17.17
C ASP A 288 -7.55 18.20 17.76
N LEU A 289 -6.92 19.28 17.32
CA LEU A 289 -5.66 19.78 17.93
C LEU A 289 -5.84 20.14 19.41
N ALA A 290 -6.99 20.73 19.78
CA ALA A 290 -7.29 21.07 21.16
C ALA A 290 -7.43 19.83 22.06
N THR A 291 -7.86 18.69 21.51
CA THR A 291 -7.98 17.43 22.24
C THR A 291 -6.69 16.61 22.29
N ALA A 292 -5.69 16.95 21.48
CA ALA A 292 -4.41 16.24 21.42
C ALA A 292 -3.71 16.19 22.77
N ARG A 293 -3.18 15.02 23.16
CA ARG A 293 -2.55 14.76 24.47
C ARG A 293 -1.11 14.26 24.37
N ARG A 294 -0.70 13.67 23.25
CA ARG A 294 0.61 13.00 23.10
C ARG A 294 1.42 13.58 21.97
N GLU A 295 0.91 13.46 20.74
CA GLU A 295 1.65 13.89 19.55
C GLU A 295 0.72 14.30 18.41
N VAL A 296 1.19 15.25 17.63
CA VAL A 296 0.60 15.66 16.35
C VAL A 296 1.69 15.54 15.28
N ARG A 297 1.41 14.84 14.21
CA ARG A 297 2.29 14.69 13.06
C ARG A 297 1.58 15.14 11.80
N ILE A 298 2.25 15.99 11.02
CA ILE A 298 1.68 16.62 9.83
C ILE A 298 2.66 16.49 8.68
N ASP A 299 2.19 15.99 7.55
CA ASP A 299 2.91 15.97 6.27
C ASP A 299 2.29 16.99 5.32
N ILE A 300 3.14 17.87 4.79
CA ILE A 300 2.76 18.94 3.87
C ILE A 300 3.59 18.79 2.59
N PRO A 301 3.13 17.97 1.61
CA PRO A 301 3.90 17.69 0.39
C PRO A 301 4.06 18.88 -0.53
N ASP A 302 3.09 19.79 -0.55
CA ASP A 302 3.16 21.05 -1.25
C ASP A 302 2.49 22.11 -0.36
N SER A 303 3.17 23.20 -0.06
CA SER A 303 2.62 24.25 0.80
C SER A 303 2.64 25.59 0.11
N PRO A 304 1.62 25.88 -0.74
CA PRO A 304 1.44 27.19 -1.30
C PRO A 304 1.18 28.22 -0.19
N ALA A 305 1.60 29.46 -0.41
CA ALA A 305 1.49 30.53 0.58
C ALA A 305 0.06 30.77 1.09
N ASN A 306 -0.94 30.40 0.30
CA ASN A 306 -2.36 30.61 0.58
C ASN A 306 -3.07 29.32 1.06
N SER A 307 -2.35 28.33 1.54
CA SER A 307 -2.98 27.12 2.09
C SER A 307 -3.59 27.40 3.47
N ASP A 308 -4.67 26.69 3.81
CA ASP A 308 -5.35 26.85 5.09
C ASP A 308 -4.45 26.43 6.27
N ILE A 309 -3.55 25.48 6.05
CA ILE A 309 -2.55 25.05 7.06
C ILE A 309 -1.65 26.21 7.50
N ASN A 310 -1.47 27.22 6.66
CA ASN A 310 -0.68 28.42 6.95
C ASN A 310 -1.47 29.51 7.68
N THR A 311 -2.69 29.25 8.11
CA THR A 311 -3.46 30.24 8.86
C THR A 311 -2.87 30.45 10.27
N THR A 312 -2.97 31.68 10.75
CA THR A 312 -2.57 32.02 12.11
C THR A 312 -3.32 31.19 13.16
N ARG A 313 -4.59 30.86 12.89
CA ARG A 313 -5.43 30.05 13.79
C ARG A 313 -4.87 28.64 14.02
N ILE A 314 -4.48 27.93 12.94
CA ILE A 314 -3.87 26.59 13.06
C ILE A 314 -2.50 26.69 13.73
N ALA A 315 -1.71 27.71 13.36
CA ALA A 315 -0.40 27.93 13.97
C ALA A 315 -0.50 28.17 15.50
N GLN A 316 -1.50 28.92 15.95
CA GLN A 316 -1.80 29.13 17.38
C GLN A 316 -2.23 27.84 18.05
N ALA A 317 -3.15 27.08 17.44
CA ALA A 317 -3.62 25.81 18.01
C ALA A 317 -2.47 24.78 18.18
N LEU A 318 -1.51 24.74 17.24
CA LEU A 318 -0.32 23.91 17.37
C LEU A 318 0.62 24.38 18.48
N ALA A 319 0.82 25.70 18.62
CA ALA A 319 1.62 26.27 19.71
C ALA A 319 0.97 26.00 21.08
N GLU A 320 -0.36 26.11 21.17
CA GLU A 320 -1.12 25.75 22.38
C GLU A 320 -1.02 24.25 22.69
N ALA A 321 -1.11 23.38 21.69
CA ALA A 321 -0.89 21.95 21.88
C ALA A 321 0.51 21.69 22.44
N GLN A 322 1.54 22.32 21.89
CA GLN A 322 2.91 22.19 22.39
C GLN A 322 3.04 22.71 23.84
N SER A 323 2.41 23.83 24.19
CA SER A 323 2.43 24.38 25.56
C SER A 323 1.80 23.41 26.59
N ARG A 324 0.88 22.55 26.15
CA ARG A 324 0.31 21.47 26.97
C ARG A 324 1.22 20.23 27.05
N GLY A 325 2.41 20.25 26.42
CA GLY A 325 3.35 19.14 26.38
C GLY A 325 3.12 18.13 25.23
N VAL A 326 2.25 18.45 24.27
CA VAL A 326 2.06 17.65 23.06
C VAL A 326 3.27 17.78 22.15
N LYS A 327 3.78 16.67 21.65
CA LYS A 327 4.89 16.66 20.67
C LYS A 327 4.36 17.00 19.27
N VAL A 328 4.78 18.13 18.73
CA VAL A 328 4.36 18.57 17.39
C VAL A 328 5.49 18.35 16.41
N PHE A 329 5.22 17.60 15.34
CA PHE A 329 6.15 17.30 14.25
C PHE A 329 5.51 17.64 12.92
N VAL A 330 6.21 18.42 12.12
CA VAL A 330 5.77 18.80 10.77
C VAL A 330 6.86 18.38 9.79
N ARG A 331 6.49 17.64 8.74
CA ARG A 331 7.34 17.44 7.57
C ARG A 331 6.75 18.27 6.42
N ALA A 332 7.60 19.00 5.72
CA ALA A 332 7.18 19.79 4.56
C ALA A 332 8.17 19.59 3.41
N GLU A 333 7.69 19.61 2.18
CA GLU A 333 8.56 19.56 1.01
C GLU A 333 9.50 20.77 0.99
N SER A 334 8.99 21.94 1.38
CA SER A 334 9.76 23.17 1.52
C SER A 334 9.24 24.04 2.67
N LYS A 335 10.15 24.64 3.42
CA LYS A 335 9.81 25.59 4.47
C LYS A 335 9.49 27.00 3.93
N LYS A 336 9.76 27.29 2.66
CA LYS A 336 9.71 28.63 2.10
C LYS A 336 8.39 29.35 2.35
N ASN A 337 7.28 28.67 2.13
CA ASN A 337 5.94 29.25 2.20
C ASN A 337 5.20 28.94 3.52
N LEU A 338 5.86 28.27 4.47
CA LEU A 338 5.21 27.94 5.75
C LEU A 338 5.08 29.17 6.66
N HIS A 339 4.01 29.17 7.46
CA HIS A 339 3.87 30.11 8.56
C HIS A 339 5.07 30.03 9.53
N PRO A 340 5.57 31.13 10.12
CA PRO A 340 6.75 31.12 11.01
C PRO A 340 6.69 30.06 12.11
N THR A 341 5.54 29.86 12.74
CA THR A 341 5.34 28.82 13.76
C THR A 341 5.49 27.41 13.18
N LEU A 342 4.94 27.15 11.99
CA LEU A 342 5.10 25.85 11.32
C LEU A 342 6.56 25.61 10.93
N LYS A 343 7.29 26.64 10.47
CA LYS A 343 8.74 26.56 10.18
C LYS A 343 9.53 26.08 11.40
N TYR A 344 9.13 26.49 12.59
CA TYR A 344 9.76 26.06 13.84
C TYR A 344 9.63 24.54 14.07
N PHE A 345 8.46 23.98 13.78
CA PHE A 345 8.19 22.54 13.91
C PHE A 345 8.65 21.71 12.71
N ALA A 346 8.90 22.36 11.57
CA ALA A 346 9.06 21.68 10.29
C ALA A 346 10.47 21.14 10.05
N VAL A 347 10.52 19.93 9.51
CA VAL A 347 11.70 19.33 8.86
C VAL A 347 11.40 19.23 7.36
N GLU A 348 12.37 19.61 6.50
CA GLU A 348 12.21 19.47 5.06
C GLU A 348 12.36 18.02 4.63
N ASN A 349 11.41 17.54 3.81
CA ASN A 349 11.42 16.20 3.25
C ASN A 349 10.84 16.24 1.82
N HIS A 350 11.70 15.99 0.83
CA HIS A 350 11.34 16.05 -0.59
C HIS A 350 10.60 14.81 -1.11
N TYR A 351 10.29 13.86 -0.24
CA TYR A 351 9.66 12.58 -0.61
C TYR A 351 8.24 12.43 -0.07
N LEU A 352 7.63 13.50 0.40
CA LEU A 352 6.26 13.46 0.90
C LEU A 352 5.27 13.16 -0.24
N THR A 353 4.28 12.33 0.07
CA THR A 353 3.29 11.86 -0.91
C THR A 353 1.94 12.53 -0.74
N ASP A 354 1.41 12.54 0.47
CA ASP A 354 0.04 12.92 0.75
C ASP A 354 -0.03 13.98 1.84
N PRO A 355 -0.93 14.97 1.73
CA PRO A 355 -1.22 15.89 2.82
C PRO A 355 -2.01 15.12 3.90
N ILE A 356 -1.36 14.80 5.00
CA ILE A 356 -1.94 13.98 6.05
C ILE A 356 -1.53 14.48 7.43
N ALA A 357 -2.46 14.40 8.39
CA ALA A 357 -2.14 14.58 9.79
C ALA A 357 -2.58 13.37 10.61
N LEU A 358 -1.75 12.99 11.58
CA LEU A 358 -2.05 11.96 12.58
C LEU A 358 -1.99 12.59 13.97
N ILE A 359 -3.09 12.53 14.71
CA ILE A 359 -3.21 13.07 16.07
C ILE A 359 -3.32 11.91 17.05
N ASP A 360 -2.41 11.85 18.02
CA ASP A 360 -2.34 10.82 19.07
C ASP A 360 -2.34 9.36 18.57
N LYS A 361 -2.01 9.14 17.28
CA LYS A 361 -2.13 7.84 16.59
C LYS A 361 -3.57 7.27 16.65
N THR A 362 -4.55 8.14 16.68
CA THR A 362 -5.99 7.78 16.71
C THR A 362 -6.78 8.49 15.64
N VAL A 363 -6.56 9.78 15.43
CA VAL A 363 -7.27 10.55 14.42
C VAL A 363 -6.37 10.76 13.20
N THR A 364 -6.91 10.41 12.05
CA THR A 364 -6.29 10.62 10.74
C THR A 364 -7.04 11.70 9.99
N TRP A 365 -6.32 12.71 9.51
CA TRP A 365 -6.79 13.68 8.54
C TRP A 365 -6.07 13.44 7.22
N PHE A 366 -6.81 13.21 6.15
CA PHE A 366 -6.28 13.08 4.79
C PHE A 366 -6.82 14.21 3.92
N GLY A 367 -5.93 14.87 3.14
CA GLY A 367 -6.30 16.08 2.42
C GLY A 367 -6.38 17.33 3.29
N MET A 368 -5.88 17.25 4.48
CA MET A 368 -5.90 18.16 5.60
C MET A 368 -5.67 19.62 5.26
N PRO A 369 -6.25 20.59 6.01
CA PRO A 369 -6.70 21.91 5.58
C PRO A 369 -5.71 22.63 4.68
N GLU A 370 -5.70 22.21 3.48
CA GLU A 370 -4.84 22.70 2.43
C GLU A 370 -5.70 23.08 1.23
N SER A 371 -6.26 24.29 1.26
CA SER A 371 -7.24 24.75 0.27
C SER A 371 -6.66 24.96 -1.12
N ALA A 372 -5.33 25.03 -1.25
CA ALA A 372 -4.70 25.49 -2.47
C ALA A 372 -3.74 24.50 -3.14
N ALA A 373 -3.54 23.26 -2.66
CA ALA A 373 -2.67 22.35 -3.35
C ALA A 373 -3.20 22.00 -4.73
N CYS A 374 -2.59 22.57 -5.73
CA CYS A 374 -2.79 22.20 -7.11
C CYS A 374 -2.01 20.92 -7.36
N PHE A 375 -2.70 19.85 -7.82
CA PHE A 375 -1.99 18.68 -8.34
C PHE A 375 -1.37 19.04 -9.68
N LYS A 376 -0.07 19.08 -9.73
CA LYS A 376 0.68 19.03 -10.98
C LYS A 376 0.67 17.58 -11.48
N ILE A 377 -0.35 17.21 -12.22
CA ILE A 377 -0.30 16.02 -13.03
C ILE A 377 0.43 16.39 -14.32
N GLU A 378 1.68 15.93 -14.50
CA GLU A 378 2.48 16.08 -15.72
C GLU A 378 2.48 17.54 -16.30
N GLY A 379 2.74 18.53 -15.44
CA GLY A 379 2.89 19.92 -15.87
C GLY A 379 1.60 20.71 -16.06
N ARG A 380 0.44 20.13 -15.83
CA ARG A 380 -0.84 20.87 -15.81
C ARG A 380 -1.32 21.07 -14.36
N ALA A 381 -1.47 22.31 -13.96
CA ALA A 381 -2.17 22.66 -12.74
C ALA A 381 -3.67 22.45 -12.97
N SER A 382 -4.28 21.42 -12.45
CA SER A 382 -5.72 21.33 -12.36
C SER A 382 -6.15 21.88 -11.00
N ALA A 383 -6.84 23.00 -10.99
CA ALA A 383 -7.51 23.49 -9.79
C ALA A 383 -8.68 22.56 -9.50
N ILE A 384 -8.54 21.68 -8.52
CA ILE A 384 -9.66 20.89 -8.01
C ILE A 384 -10.38 21.78 -7.01
N ASN A 385 -11.50 22.40 -7.42
CA ASN A 385 -12.24 23.34 -6.61
C ASN A 385 -12.92 22.73 -5.38
N ASN A 386 -12.98 21.40 -5.29
CA ASN A 386 -13.56 20.67 -4.16
C ASN A 386 -12.60 19.57 -3.70
N ARG A 387 -11.82 19.84 -2.67
CA ARG A 387 -10.92 18.88 -2.09
C ARG A 387 -11.57 18.17 -0.96
N PRO A 388 -11.63 16.86 -1.03
CA PRO A 388 -12.08 16.08 0.10
C PRO A 388 -11.05 16.19 1.22
N CYS A 389 -11.53 16.58 2.39
CA CYS A 389 -10.82 16.40 3.63
C CYS A 389 -11.51 15.25 4.35
N ILE A 390 -10.80 14.16 4.53
CA ILE A 390 -11.31 12.97 5.17
C ILE A 390 -10.77 12.95 6.59
N ARG A 391 -11.68 12.86 7.56
CA ARG A 391 -11.36 12.65 8.96
C ARG A 391 -11.79 11.24 9.35
N PHE A 392 -10.88 10.46 9.87
CA PHE A 392 -11.15 9.11 10.31
C PHE A 392 -10.56 8.86 11.69
N TRP A 393 -11.38 8.31 12.58
CA TRP A 393 -10.94 7.92 13.91
C TRP A 393 -10.69 6.41 13.96
N GLY A 394 -9.41 6.02 14.16
CA GLY A 394 -9.05 4.61 14.18
C GLY A 394 -7.59 4.39 14.58
N THR A 395 -7.37 3.67 15.65
CA THR A 395 -6.03 3.41 16.20
C THR A 395 -5.22 2.45 15.34
N HIS A 396 -5.87 1.45 14.75
CA HIS A 396 -5.20 0.47 13.89
C HIS A 396 -4.80 1.10 12.56
N THR A 397 -5.70 1.88 11.97
CA THR A 397 -5.46 2.62 10.72
C THR A 397 -4.32 3.61 10.90
N ALA A 398 -4.38 4.45 11.95
CA ALA A 398 -3.34 5.43 12.22
C ALA A 398 -1.97 4.77 12.43
N LYS A 399 -1.91 3.60 13.09
CA LYS A 399 -0.67 2.84 13.28
C LYS A 399 -0.10 2.33 11.94
N ILE A 400 -0.94 1.82 11.05
CA ILE A 400 -0.50 1.38 9.73
C ILE A 400 -0.01 2.56 8.90
N LEU A 401 -0.77 3.67 8.87
CA LEU A 401 -0.38 4.89 8.17
C LEU A 401 0.94 5.46 8.70
N TYR A 402 1.12 5.46 10.02
CA TYR A 402 2.37 5.89 10.65
C TYR A 402 3.59 5.12 10.12
N GLY A 403 3.44 3.81 9.95
CA GLY A 403 4.48 2.96 9.36
C GLY A 403 4.65 3.14 7.86
N LEU A 404 3.56 3.22 7.10
CA LEU A 404 3.59 3.40 5.65
C LEU A 404 4.22 4.74 5.22
N LEU A 405 3.93 5.80 5.98
CA LEU A 405 4.44 7.13 5.73
C LEU A 405 5.81 7.36 6.37
N GLU A 406 6.41 6.32 6.95
CA GLU A 406 7.70 6.39 7.63
C GLU A 406 7.78 7.55 8.65
N MET A 407 6.66 7.87 9.29
CA MET A 407 6.59 8.98 10.25
C MET A 407 7.46 8.77 11.49
N SER A 408 7.94 7.55 11.74
CA SER A 408 8.93 7.25 12.76
C SER A 408 10.31 7.83 12.47
N GLN A 409 10.68 7.96 11.20
CA GLN A 409 12.02 8.45 10.80
C GLN A 409 12.24 9.94 11.15
N VAL A 410 11.18 10.71 11.36
CA VAL A 410 11.29 12.12 11.79
C VAL A 410 11.94 12.24 13.18
N MET A 411 11.79 11.23 14.04
CA MET A 411 12.44 11.22 15.36
C MET A 411 13.96 11.02 15.28
N ASP A 412 14.42 10.27 14.27
CA ASP A 412 15.85 9.95 14.15
C ASP A 412 16.65 11.09 13.52
N GLN A 413 16.04 11.93 12.71
CA GLN A 413 16.68 13.13 12.14
C GLN A 413 16.72 14.31 13.13
N ALA A 414 15.82 14.36 14.11
CA ALA A 414 15.83 15.35 15.18
C ALA A 414 16.67 14.90 16.40
N LYS A 415 17.19 13.66 16.39
CA LYS A 415 18.21 13.27 17.35
C LYS A 415 19.45 14.11 17.06
N THR A 416 19.75 15.04 17.95
CA THR A 416 21.05 15.67 18.08
C THR A 416 22.11 14.57 17.86
N VAL A 417 23.04 14.88 16.98
CA VAL A 417 24.24 14.07 16.78
C VAL A 417 24.86 13.85 18.16
N GLU A 418 24.54 12.71 18.76
CA GLU A 418 25.11 12.35 20.06
C GLU A 418 26.58 12.05 19.83
N LYS A 419 27.43 12.75 20.53
CA LYS A 419 28.85 12.46 20.63
C LYS A 419 29.07 11.58 21.84
N ASP A 420 29.90 10.55 21.68
CA ASP A 420 30.35 9.75 22.83
C ASP A 420 31.13 10.60 23.83
N ALA A 421 31.44 10.04 24.99
CA ALA A 421 32.21 10.72 26.03
C ALA A 421 33.62 11.17 25.57
N GLN A 422 34.10 10.68 24.41
CA GLN A 422 35.36 11.03 23.76
C GLN A 422 35.18 12.04 22.62
N GLY A 423 33.94 12.50 22.33
CA GLY A 423 33.63 13.49 21.28
C GLY A 423 33.52 12.92 19.87
N ASN A 424 33.50 11.59 19.68
CA ASN A 424 33.30 10.94 18.40
C ASN A 424 31.80 10.89 18.04
N LEU A 425 31.50 11.04 16.75
CA LEU A 425 30.14 10.93 16.21
C LEU A 425 29.60 9.50 16.41
N ILE A 426 28.49 9.34 17.14
CA ILE A 426 27.76 8.08 17.19
C ILE A 426 27.09 7.88 15.85
N THR A 427 27.62 6.96 15.07
CA THR A 427 27.19 6.69 13.70
C THR A 427 26.01 5.74 13.66
N ASP A 428 24.97 6.13 12.93
CA ASP A 428 23.66 5.42 12.91
C ASP A 428 23.63 4.16 12.03
N LYS A 429 24.68 3.90 11.24
CA LYS A 429 24.73 2.74 10.34
C LYS A 429 26.03 1.96 10.50
N LEU A 430 25.95 0.65 10.33
CA LEU A 430 27.14 -0.22 10.32
C LEU A 430 28.19 0.26 9.29
N SER A 431 27.77 0.79 8.15
CA SER A 431 28.69 1.35 7.14
C SER A 431 29.56 2.48 7.70
N ASP A 432 29.00 3.33 8.53
CA ASP A 432 29.68 4.47 9.14
C ASP A 432 30.56 4.00 10.30
N TYR A 433 30.09 3.02 11.06
CA TYR A 433 30.87 2.36 12.10
C TYR A 433 32.13 1.70 11.51
N VAL A 434 32.00 1.02 10.36
CA VAL A 434 33.17 0.47 9.62
C VAL A 434 34.14 1.57 9.23
N LEU A 435 33.67 2.69 8.67
CA LEU A 435 34.52 3.83 8.28
C LEU A 435 35.32 4.41 9.48
N ALA A 436 34.66 4.48 10.64
CA ALA A 436 35.25 5.03 11.86
C ALA A 436 36.25 4.09 12.53
N HIS A 437 35.97 2.78 12.58
CA HIS A 437 36.67 1.83 13.43
C HIS A 437 37.55 0.81 12.69
N LYS A 438 37.37 0.61 11.37
CA LYS A 438 38.22 -0.31 10.58
C LYS A 438 39.17 0.45 9.66
N LYS A 439 40.45 0.24 9.85
CA LYS A 439 41.50 0.81 9.00
C LYS A 439 42.14 -0.30 8.14
N CYS A 440 42.49 0.04 6.93
CA CYS A 440 43.18 -0.85 6.01
C CYS A 440 44.59 -1.18 6.54
N PRO A 441 44.94 -2.45 6.73
CA PRO A 441 46.24 -2.84 7.23
C PRO A 441 47.41 -2.53 6.26
N VAL A 442 47.08 -2.31 4.97
CA VAL A 442 48.06 -2.04 3.92
C VAL A 442 48.43 -0.55 3.82
N CYS A 443 47.43 0.34 3.90
CA CYS A 443 47.64 1.77 3.64
C CYS A 443 47.08 2.71 4.74
N GLY A 444 46.55 2.18 5.83
CA GLY A 444 46.02 2.94 6.96
C GLY A 444 44.73 3.72 6.70
N LYS A 445 44.23 3.76 5.46
CA LYS A 445 42.95 4.46 5.13
C LYS A 445 41.73 3.70 5.68
N PRO A 446 40.60 4.38 5.94
CA PRO A 446 39.40 3.71 6.39
C PRO A 446 38.93 2.60 5.45
N MET A 447 38.30 1.57 6.00
CA MET A 447 37.61 0.56 5.21
C MET A 447 36.15 0.96 4.97
N GLN A 448 35.54 0.44 3.90
CA GLN A 448 34.15 0.69 3.51
C GLN A 448 33.40 -0.62 3.35
N LEU A 449 32.20 -0.71 3.90
CA LEU A 449 31.30 -1.83 3.66
C LEU A 449 30.75 -1.77 2.23
N LYS A 450 30.95 -2.83 1.46
CA LYS A 450 30.43 -2.97 0.09
C LYS A 450 29.74 -4.30 -0.11
N LYS A 451 28.91 -4.35 -1.14
CA LYS A 451 28.19 -5.55 -1.57
C LYS A 451 28.67 -5.96 -2.95
N SER A 452 29.05 -7.21 -3.11
CA SER A 452 29.50 -7.77 -4.39
C SER A 452 28.32 -8.02 -5.33
N ARG A 453 28.60 -8.28 -6.63
CA ARG A 453 27.58 -8.70 -7.61
C ARG A 453 26.79 -9.94 -7.17
N ASN A 454 27.42 -10.82 -6.39
CA ASN A 454 26.81 -12.03 -5.82
C ASN A 454 26.12 -11.78 -4.48
N GLN A 455 25.78 -10.53 -4.17
CA GLN A 455 25.09 -10.11 -2.94
C GLN A 455 25.83 -10.40 -1.63
N LYS A 456 27.15 -10.69 -1.67
CA LYS A 456 27.96 -10.91 -0.47
C LYS A 456 28.58 -9.61 0.01
N TYR A 457 28.53 -9.36 1.32
CA TYR A 457 29.18 -8.21 1.94
C TYR A 457 30.66 -8.45 2.15
N PHE A 458 31.45 -7.40 1.97
CA PHE A 458 32.90 -7.38 2.20
C PHE A 458 33.37 -5.97 2.54
N LEU A 459 34.53 -5.86 3.19
CA LEU A 459 35.18 -4.59 3.46
C LEU A 459 36.17 -4.29 2.32
N SER A 460 36.13 -3.06 1.81
CA SER A 460 37.05 -2.58 0.77
C SER A 460 37.76 -1.32 1.24
N CYS A 461 39.06 -1.22 0.97
CA CYS A 461 39.80 -0.01 1.28
C CYS A 461 39.24 1.21 0.53
N SER A 462 39.07 2.34 1.25
CA SER A 462 38.63 3.61 0.64
C SER A 462 39.71 4.20 -0.31
N GLY A 463 40.92 3.71 -0.27
CA GLY A 463 42.00 4.09 -1.17
C GLY A 463 41.97 3.44 -2.56
N TYR A 464 40.95 2.66 -2.89
CA TYR A 464 40.79 2.10 -4.24
C TYR A 464 40.70 3.22 -5.30
N PRO A 465 41.36 3.09 -6.48
CA PRO A 465 42.06 1.91 -7.02
C PRO A 465 43.55 1.78 -6.60
N SER A 466 44.11 2.76 -5.87
CA SER A 466 45.52 2.75 -5.47
C SER A 466 45.82 1.66 -4.43
N CYS A 467 44.89 1.36 -3.55
CA CYS A 467 44.93 0.23 -2.64
C CYS A 467 43.76 -0.71 -2.93
N LYS A 468 44.06 -1.95 -3.30
CA LYS A 468 43.04 -2.96 -3.66
C LYS A 468 42.72 -3.94 -2.53
N HIS A 469 43.09 -3.61 -1.30
CA HIS A 469 42.88 -4.49 -0.16
C HIS A 469 41.38 -4.67 0.15
N THR A 470 41.00 -5.92 0.41
CA THR A 470 39.62 -6.29 0.79
C THR A 470 39.66 -7.33 1.89
N GLU A 471 38.69 -7.31 2.80
CA GLU A 471 38.54 -8.25 3.91
C GLU A 471 37.11 -8.79 3.96
N PHE A 472 36.90 -9.94 4.61
CA PHE A 472 35.58 -10.43 4.95
C PHE A 472 35.03 -9.64 6.14
N VAL A 473 33.70 -9.54 6.22
CA VAL A 473 33.05 -8.98 7.40
C VAL A 473 32.91 -10.09 8.42
N GLU A 474 33.53 -9.90 9.59
CA GLU A 474 33.48 -10.84 10.71
C GLU A 474 32.22 -10.65 11.53
N THR A 475 31.61 -11.74 12.03
CA THR A 475 30.42 -11.70 12.88
C THR A 475 30.65 -10.92 14.16
N GLU A 476 31.80 -11.12 14.77
CA GLU A 476 32.26 -10.47 16.01
C GLU A 476 32.24 -8.94 15.86
N PHE A 477 32.70 -8.43 14.72
CA PHE A 477 32.70 -6.99 14.45
C PHE A 477 31.28 -6.41 14.29
N VAL A 478 30.35 -7.17 13.70
CA VAL A 478 28.94 -6.75 13.60
C VAL A 478 28.28 -6.79 14.98
N GLU A 479 28.57 -7.76 15.80
CA GLU A 479 28.08 -7.86 17.17
C GLU A 479 28.61 -6.74 18.06
N GLU A 480 29.88 -6.39 17.90
CA GLU A 480 30.50 -5.24 18.58
C GLU A 480 29.74 -3.93 18.24
N TYR A 481 29.37 -3.72 16.97
CA TYR A 481 28.53 -2.61 16.58
C TYR A 481 27.17 -2.65 17.27
N PHE A 482 26.53 -3.81 17.42
CA PHE A 482 25.25 -3.92 18.13
C PHE A 482 25.35 -3.51 19.60
N TYR A 483 26.41 -3.90 20.28
CA TYR A 483 26.65 -3.45 21.65
C TYR A 483 26.88 -1.94 21.73
N HIS A 484 27.60 -1.39 20.78
CA HIS A 484 27.88 0.05 20.72
C HIS A 484 26.59 0.85 20.51
N LYS A 485 25.68 0.37 19.64
CA LYS A 485 24.44 1.06 19.30
C LYS A 485 23.30 0.82 20.29
N GLY A 486 23.20 -0.36 20.85
CA GLY A 486 22.06 -0.79 21.68
C GLY A 486 22.27 -0.66 23.19
N ASN A 487 23.36 -0.06 23.65
CA ASN A 487 23.78 -0.13 25.05
C ASN A 487 24.02 -1.58 25.51
N LYS A 488 23.91 -1.85 26.81
CA LYS A 488 24.16 -3.17 27.40
C LYS A 488 23.30 -4.33 26.88
N ASN A 489 22.21 -4.04 26.17
CA ASN A 489 21.24 -5.04 25.68
C ASN A 489 21.40 -5.40 24.19
N GLY A 490 22.40 -4.82 23.50
CA GLY A 490 22.56 -5.00 22.06
C GLY A 490 21.47 -4.34 21.22
N MET A 491 21.57 -4.48 19.91
CA MET A 491 20.57 -3.93 18.98
C MET A 491 19.32 -4.81 18.93
N LEU A 492 18.13 -4.20 18.96
CA LEU A 492 16.86 -4.91 18.96
C LEU A 492 16.24 -4.94 17.56
N CYS A 493 15.58 -6.04 17.24
CA CYS A 493 14.85 -6.23 16.01
C CYS A 493 13.71 -5.19 15.88
N PRO A 494 13.67 -4.36 14.83
CA PRO A 494 12.64 -3.35 14.66
C PRO A 494 11.23 -3.93 14.47
N ARG A 495 11.11 -5.23 14.12
CA ARG A 495 9.83 -5.90 13.90
C ARG A 495 9.24 -6.56 15.14
N CYS A 496 10.05 -7.05 16.05
CA CYS A 496 9.56 -7.83 17.22
C CYS A 496 10.23 -7.49 18.55
N GLY A 497 11.19 -6.56 18.58
CA GLY A 497 11.89 -6.15 19.80
C GLY A 497 12.85 -7.19 20.39
N CYS A 498 13.07 -8.35 19.72
CA CYS A 498 14.02 -9.35 20.18
C CYS A 498 15.45 -8.98 19.76
N SER A 499 16.46 -9.47 20.50
CA SER A 499 17.87 -9.23 20.18
C SER A 499 18.22 -9.68 18.76
N LEU A 500 19.16 -8.96 18.14
CA LEU A 500 19.74 -9.30 16.84
C LEU A 500 21.06 -10.03 17.03
N GLU A 501 21.33 -10.99 16.14
CA GLU A 501 22.57 -11.76 16.08
C GLU A 501 23.12 -11.77 14.67
N ALA A 502 24.43 -11.64 14.53
CA ALA A 502 25.12 -11.83 13.25
C ALA A 502 25.29 -13.32 12.95
N ARG A 503 24.97 -13.73 11.73
CA ARG A 503 25.05 -15.13 11.30
C ARG A 503 25.69 -15.27 9.92
N ILE A 504 26.36 -16.39 9.68
CA ILE A 504 26.96 -16.72 8.39
C ILE A 504 26.13 -17.83 7.71
N SER A 505 25.91 -17.67 6.41
CA SER A 505 25.32 -18.69 5.55
C SER A 505 26.20 -18.92 4.32
N ARG A 506 25.83 -19.90 3.49
CA ARG A 506 26.50 -20.10 2.18
C ARG A 506 26.44 -18.87 1.27
N TYR A 507 25.53 -17.94 1.52
CA TYR A 507 25.36 -16.69 0.78
C TYR A 507 26.09 -15.50 1.40
N GLY A 508 26.79 -15.67 2.52
CA GLY A 508 27.52 -14.65 3.25
C GLY A 508 26.90 -14.32 4.61
N ILE A 509 27.36 -13.21 5.20
CA ILE A 509 26.90 -12.74 6.50
C ILE A 509 25.56 -12.02 6.39
N TYR A 510 24.71 -12.20 7.38
CA TYR A 510 23.40 -11.55 7.54
C TYR A 510 23.07 -11.43 9.03
N VAL A 511 22.08 -10.63 9.36
CA VAL A 511 21.61 -10.46 10.73
C VAL A 511 20.26 -11.13 10.90
N GLN A 512 20.03 -11.80 12.03
CA GLN A 512 18.78 -12.48 12.33
C GLN A 512 18.37 -12.19 13.77
N CYS A 513 17.07 -11.96 14.00
CA CYS A 513 16.56 -11.84 15.36
C CYS A 513 16.39 -13.21 16.03
N CYS A 514 16.57 -13.26 17.37
CA CYS A 514 16.38 -14.47 18.18
C CYS A 514 14.91 -14.82 18.40
N GLY A 515 13.95 -13.97 17.99
CA GLY A 515 12.51 -14.20 18.14
C GLY A 515 11.99 -15.37 17.30
N GLY A 516 10.84 -15.94 17.67
CA GLY A 516 10.26 -17.11 17.02
C GLY A 516 10.04 -16.99 15.51
N LYS A 517 9.81 -15.79 14.98
CA LYS A 517 9.68 -15.50 13.54
C LYS A 517 11.01 -15.35 12.80
N ARG A 518 12.14 -15.29 13.49
CA ARG A 518 13.51 -15.22 12.94
C ARG A 518 13.64 -14.24 11.76
N HIS A 519 13.27 -12.96 11.97
CA HIS A 519 13.40 -11.91 10.95
C HIS A 519 14.88 -11.77 10.53
N LYS A 520 15.11 -11.61 9.21
CA LYS A 520 16.46 -11.51 8.63
C LYS A 520 16.64 -10.14 8.01
N TYR A 521 17.87 -9.63 8.11
CA TYR A 521 18.31 -8.33 7.61
C TYR A 521 19.64 -8.43 6.90
N GLY A 522 19.82 -7.65 5.85
CA GLY A 522 21.13 -7.40 5.26
C GLY A 522 21.97 -6.46 6.13
N LEU A 523 23.29 -6.45 5.94
CA LEU A 523 24.17 -5.51 6.67
C LEU A 523 23.98 -4.05 6.26
N ASP A 524 23.37 -3.80 5.12
CA ASP A 524 23.01 -2.48 4.62
C ASP A 524 21.66 -1.98 5.16
N GLU A 525 20.91 -2.85 5.85
CA GLU A 525 19.62 -2.54 6.46
C GLU A 525 19.70 -2.18 7.96
N ILE A 526 20.93 -2.29 8.53
CA ILE A 526 21.20 -2.11 9.98
C ILE A 526 22.22 -1.03 10.26
#